data_deea9cdeec4af8d827d504422039f8c0
#
_entry.id   deea9cdeec4af8d827d504422039f8c0
#
_cell.length_a   1.000
_cell.length_b   1.000
_cell.length_c   1.000
_cell.angle_alpha   90.00
_cell.angle_beta   90.00
_cell.angle_gamma   90.00
#
_symmetry.space_group_name_H-M   'P 1'
#
loop_
_entity.id
_entity.type
_entity.pdbx_description
1 polymer ?
#
loop_
_entity_poly.entity_id
_entity_poly.type
_entity_poly.pdbx_seq_one_letter_code
_entity_poly.pdbx_strand_id
1 'polypeptide(L)'
;MRRPSRAALVQALLARQQASARALEAAGAPAQPKAIEARLILLGERVAEAFHRRAMEALGPIIKRAMEREQGKRADAIDELAPEGSAIDRAMRSLESQAASVTIGVASAVDAASRDLDSWNAEEIARQISIPVDSVAPDPEALNEFRNSAVGLIKDISAEQHRRIKELVDEAQTTGMRVETLAKRLEDELGIAKRRARLIGRDQVLKANAKLTQDRMQAAGFKRYRWSSGTDARVRPMHRELDGQVFSWDDPPVTNP
;
A
#
# COMPACT_ATOMS: atom_id res chain seq x y z
N MET A 1 -27.74 30.42 36.53
CA MET A 1 -27.50 30.41 35.07
C MET A 1 -28.66 29.69 34.38
N ARG A 2 -29.42 30.35 33.49
CA ARG A 2 -30.53 29.71 32.74
C ARG A 2 -29.93 28.81 31.65
N ARG A 3 -30.38 27.56 31.57
CA ARG A 3 -30.02 26.63 30.45
C ARG A 3 -30.52 27.22 29.12
N PRO A 4 -29.70 27.22 28.06
CA PRO A 4 -30.14 27.70 26.75
C PRO A 4 -31.34 26.91 26.25
N SER A 5 -32.30 27.57 25.58
CA SER A 5 -33.46 26.91 24.98
C SER A 5 -33.01 25.97 23.87
N ARG A 6 -33.80 24.91 23.57
CA ARG A 6 -33.54 23.97 22.49
C ARG A 6 -33.34 24.67 21.12
N ALA A 7 -34.11 25.77 20.90
CA ALA A 7 -33.98 26.57 19.69
C ALA A 7 -32.62 27.32 19.64
N ALA A 8 -32.16 27.86 20.77
CA ALA A 8 -30.85 28.53 20.85
C ALA A 8 -29.68 27.55 20.62
N LEU A 9 -29.80 26.31 21.11
CA LEU A 9 -28.81 25.28 20.87
C LEU A 9 -28.77 24.87 19.38
N VAL A 10 -29.94 24.72 18.74
CA VAL A 10 -30.02 24.38 17.30
C VAL A 10 -29.45 25.53 16.45
N GLN A 11 -29.77 26.78 16.78
CA GLN A 11 -29.22 27.96 16.08
C GLN A 11 -27.70 28.05 16.24
N ALA A 12 -27.17 27.80 17.44
CA ALA A 12 -25.74 27.79 17.70
C ALA A 12 -25.03 26.68 16.91
N LEU A 13 -25.66 25.51 16.78
CA LEU A 13 -25.15 24.39 16.00
C LEU A 13 -25.14 24.72 14.51
N LEU A 14 -26.22 25.28 13.97
CA LEU A 14 -26.31 25.72 12.57
C LEU A 14 -25.32 26.83 12.23
N ALA A 15 -25.17 27.84 13.12
CA ALA A 15 -24.17 28.88 12.95
C ALA A 15 -22.73 28.33 12.95
N ARG A 16 -22.47 27.35 13.81
CA ARG A 16 -21.19 26.65 13.88
C ARG A 16 -20.92 25.82 12.63
N GLN A 17 -21.93 25.12 12.09
CA GLN A 17 -21.85 24.39 10.83
C GLN A 17 -21.56 25.33 9.65
N GLN A 18 -22.24 26.49 9.59
CA GLN A 18 -22.00 27.49 8.54
C GLN A 18 -20.59 28.10 8.63
N ALA A 19 -20.10 28.38 9.83
CA ALA A 19 -18.75 28.90 10.04
C ALA A 19 -17.70 27.84 9.64
N SER A 20 -17.94 26.58 10.00
CA SER A 20 -17.06 25.46 9.62
C SER A 20 -17.08 25.21 8.10
N ALA A 21 -18.23 25.34 7.43
CA ALA A 21 -18.34 25.23 5.97
C ALA A 21 -17.52 26.34 5.27
N ARG A 22 -17.57 27.57 5.77
CA ARG A 22 -16.74 28.68 5.25
C ARG A 22 -15.25 28.48 5.52
N ALA A 23 -14.90 27.93 6.67
CA ALA A 23 -13.51 27.59 7.00
C ALA A 23 -12.95 26.49 6.07
N LEU A 24 -13.77 25.49 5.72
CA LEU A 24 -13.41 24.46 4.75
C LEU A 24 -13.25 25.00 3.32
N GLU A 25 -14.07 25.98 2.93
CA GLU A 25 -13.91 26.66 1.64
C GLU A 25 -12.61 27.46 1.56
N ALA A 26 -12.14 27.96 2.69
CA ALA A 26 -10.88 28.71 2.79
C ALA A 26 -9.65 27.81 3.07
N ALA A 27 -9.86 26.60 3.56
CA ALA A 27 -8.79 25.65 3.83
C ALA A 27 -8.16 25.14 2.53
N GLY A 28 -6.85 25.11 2.48
CA GLY A 28 -6.08 24.44 1.41
C GLY A 28 -6.31 22.92 1.43
N ALA A 29 -5.72 22.22 0.46
CA ALA A 29 -5.75 20.75 0.41
C ALA A 29 -5.31 20.18 1.78
N PRO A 30 -6.03 19.14 2.29
CA PRO A 30 -5.68 18.55 3.57
C PRO A 30 -4.26 17.98 3.55
N ALA A 31 -3.58 18.03 4.67
CA ALA A 31 -2.28 17.41 4.83
C ALA A 31 -2.35 15.91 4.49
N GLN A 32 -1.23 15.32 4.11
CA GLN A 32 -1.14 13.90 3.79
C GLN A 32 -0.47 13.15 4.95
N PRO A 33 -0.90 11.93 5.29
CA PRO A 33 -0.32 11.13 6.37
C PRO A 33 1.01 10.47 5.95
N LYS A 34 2.00 11.26 5.55
CA LYS A 34 3.27 10.83 4.95
C LYS A 34 4.11 9.90 5.83
N ALA A 35 4.08 10.10 7.15
CA ALA A 35 4.80 9.24 8.08
C ALA A 35 4.22 7.82 8.11
N ILE A 36 2.91 7.68 8.02
CA ILE A 36 2.21 6.39 8.01
C ILE A 36 2.42 5.71 6.67
N GLU A 37 2.33 6.46 5.56
CA GLU A 37 2.67 5.99 4.22
C GLU A 37 4.08 5.40 4.18
N ALA A 38 5.09 6.15 4.68
CA ALA A 38 6.48 5.71 4.72
C ALA A 38 6.66 4.42 5.56
N ARG A 39 5.96 4.28 6.67
CA ARG A 39 6.01 3.07 7.51
C ARG A 39 5.45 1.83 6.79
N LEU A 40 4.35 1.96 6.07
CA LEU A 40 3.79 0.85 5.28
C LEU A 40 4.69 0.49 4.08
N ILE A 41 5.26 1.48 3.41
CA ILE A 41 6.26 1.26 2.36
C ILE A 41 7.43 0.46 2.92
N LEU A 42 8.01 0.92 4.02
CA LEU A 42 9.15 0.25 4.67
C LEU A 42 8.82 -1.17 5.11
N LEU A 43 7.61 -1.41 5.60
CA LEU A 43 7.14 -2.76 5.97
C LEU A 43 7.13 -3.68 4.75
N GLY A 44 6.56 -3.25 3.64
CA GLY A 44 6.53 -4.00 2.39
C GLY A 44 7.94 -4.23 1.80
N GLU A 45 8.81 -3.23 1.86
CA GLU A 45 10.21 -3.35 1.42
C GLU A 45 10.99 -4.37 2.28
N ARG A 46 10.75 -4.40 3.59
CA ARG A 46 11.35 -5.41 4.49
C ARG A 46 10.90 -6.84 4.17
N VAL A 47 9.62 -7.02 3.84
CA VAL A 47 9.11 -8.33 3.38
C VAL A 47 9.81 -8.74 2.09
N ALA A 48 9.92 -7.83 1.11
CA ALA A 48 10.60 -8.07 -0.15
C ALA A 48 12.09 -8.43 0.06
N GLU A 49 12.81 -7.71 0.89
CA GLU A 49 14.22 -7.95 1.20
C GLU A 49 14.45 -9.27 1.94
N ALA A 50 13.58 -9.57 2.91
CA ALA A 50 13.68 -10.81 3.66
C ALA A 50 13.46 -12.04 2.77
N PHE A 51 12.49 -11.97 1.86
CA PHE A 51 12.25 -13.05 0.90
C PHE A 51 13.38 -13.16 -0.13
N HIS A 52 13.81 -12.04 -0.71
CA HIS A 52 14.91 -12.01 -1.68
C HIS A 52 16.20 -12.61 -1.10
N ARG A 53 16.56 -12.24 0.13
CA ARG A 53 17.71 -12.80 0.81
C ARG A 53 17.64 -14.33 0.92
N ARG A 54 16.50 -14.87 1.30
CA ARG A 54 16.30 -16.33 1.36
C ARG A 54 16.37 -16.98 -0.03
N ALA A 55 15.83 -16.31 -1.05
CA ALA A 55 15.95 -16.79 -2.42
C ALA A 55 17.42 -16.87 -2.86
N MET A 56 18.21 -15.85 -2.57
CA MET A 56 19.63 -15.83 -2.91
C MET A 56 20.45 -16.82 -2.05
N GLU A 57 20.10 -17.04 -0.79
CA GLU A 57 20.71 -18.08 0.06
C GLU A 57 20.43 -19.50 -0.48
N ALA A 58 19.22 -19.74 -0.98
CA ALA A 58 18.83 -21.06 -1.51
C ALA A 58 19.37 -21.31 -2.92
N LEU A 59 19.29 -20.32 -3.80
CA LEU A 59 19.62 -20.45 -5.24
C LEU A 59 21.09 -20.08 -5.54
N GLY A 60 21.69 -19.17 -4.81
CA GLY A 60 23.04 -18.65 -5.03
C GLY A 60 24.11 -19.73 -5.15
N PRO A 61 24.17 -20.72 -4.21
CA PRO A 61 25.14 -21.82 -4.32
C PRO A 61 24.95 -22.70 -5.57
N ILE A 62 23.70 -22.86 -6.03
CA ILE A 62 23.36 -23.64 -7.25
C ILE A 62 23.83 -22.87 -8.49
N ILE A 63 23.48 -21.59 -8.56
CA ILE A 63 23.88 -20.69 -9.63
C ILE A 63 25.40 -20.57 -9.73
N LYS A 64 26.09 -20.41 -8.59
CA LYS A 64 27.55 -20.32 -8.54
C LYS A 64 28.20 -21.58 -9.14
N ARG A 65 27.75 -22.76 -8.73
CA ARG A 65 28.26 -24.04 -9.28
C ARG A 65 28.00 -24.18 -10.78
N ALA A 66 26.82 -23.76 -11.22
CA ALA A 66 26.49 -23.76 -12.64
C ALA A 66 27.39 -22.80 -13.45
N MET A 67 27.68 -21.59 -12.93
CA MET A 67 28.63 -20.65 -13.53
C MET A 67 30.04 -21.22 -13.62
N GLU A 68 30.55 -21.85 -12.57
CA GLU A 68 31.87 -22.49 -12.55
C GLU A 68 31.99 -23.60 -13.60
N ARG A 69 30.92 -24.36 -13.86
CA ARG A 69 30.87 -25.38 -14.91
C ARG A 69 30.77 -24.78 -16.33
N GLU A 70 29.98 -23.73 -16.54
CA GLU A 70 29.96 -23.04 -17.85
C GLU A 70 31.32 -22.52 -18.26
N GLN A 71 32.14 -22.06 -17.31
CA GLN A 71 33.52 -21.61 -17.57
C GLN A 71 34.47 -22.77 -17.89
N GLY A 72 34.14 -23.99 -17.42
CA GLY A 72 34.96 -25.17 -17.61
C GLY A 72 34.64 -26.04 -18.83
N LYS A 73 33.35 -26.26 -19.16
CA LYS A 73 32.87 -27.02 -20.32
C LYS A 73 31.39 -26.72 -20.62
N ARG A 74 31.11 -26.28 -21.83
CA ARG A 74 29.79 -25.75 -22.26
C ARG A 74 28.58 -26.70 -22.25
N ALA A 75 28.74 -28.00 -22.04
CA ALA A 75 27.65 -28.98 -22.26
C ALA A 75 26.87 -29.37 -20.97
N ASP A 76 27.50 -29.31 -19.80
CA ASP A 76 26.92 -29.95 -18.60
C ASP A 76 26.29 -28.97 -17.58
N ALA A 77 26.36 -27.64 -17.82
CA ALA A 77 25.88 -26.62 -16.88
C ALA A 77 24.33 -26.59 -16.78
N ILE A 78 23.63 -26.95 -17.87
CA ILE A 78 22.17 -26.97 -17.94
C ILE A 78 21.59 -28.20 -17.22
N ASP A 79 22.32 -29.32 -17.11
CA ASP A 79 21.87 -30.53 -16.42
C ASP A 79 21.72 -30.37 -14.89
N GLU A 80 22.39 -29.42 -14.25
CA GLU A 80 22.12 -29.08 -12.83
C GLU A 80 20.83 -28.30 -12.63
N LEU A 81 20.34 -27.65 -13.68
CA LEU A 81 19.03 -27.00 -13.73
C LEU A 81 17.93 -27.98 -14.21
N ALA A 82 18.28 -29.26 -14.48
CA ALA A 82 17.41 -30.26 -15.08
C ALA A 82 16.24 -30.71 -14.18
N PRO A 83 15.20 -31.38 -14.77
CA PRO A 83 13.86 -31.47 -14.20
C PRO A 83 13.73 -32.38 -12.96
N GLU A 84 12.54 -32.37 -12.40
CA GLU A 84 11.97 -33.05 -11.22
C GLU A 84 12.96 -33.75 -10.25
N GLY A 85 13.18 -33.15 -9.06
CA GLY A 85 14.08 -33.71 -8.05
C GLY A 85 15.46 -33.02 -8.00
N SER A 86 15.71 -32.06 -8.88
CA SER A 86 16.94 -31.27 -8.92
C SER A 86 17.19 -30.44 -7.66
N ALA A 87 18.42 -29.96 -7.46
CA ALA A 87 18.75 -29.07 -6.36
C ALA A 87 17.92 -27.79 -6.41
N ILE A 88 17.61 -27.29 -7.62
CA ILE A 88 16.82 -26.08 -7.82
C ILE A 88 15.34 -26.30 -7.46
N ASP A 89 14.76 -27.44 -7.77
CA ASP A 89 13.40 -27.79 -7.36
C ASP A 89 13.25 -27.89 -5.85
N ARG A 90 14.22 -28.49 -5.17
CA ARG A 90 14.23 -28.52 -3.71
C ARG A 90 14.35 -27.13 -3.12
N ALA A 91 15.20 -26.28 -3.68
CA ALA A 91 15.33 -24.88 -3.27
C ALA A 91 14.03 -24.11 -3.47
N MET A 92 13.35 -24.27 -4.61
CA MET A 92 12.08 -23.60 -4.90
C MET A 92 10.94 -24.05 -3.98
N ARG A 93 10.81 -25.35 -3.68
CA ARG A 93 9.83 -25.85 -2.69
C ARG A 93 10.13 -25.33 -1.28
N SER A 94 11.40 -25.26 -0.90
CA SER A 94 11.80 -24.65 0.36
C SER A 94 11.44 -23.18 0.44
N LEU A 95 11.64 -22.41 -0.62
CA LEU A 95 11.27 -21.00 -0.70
C LEU A 95 9.75 -20.77 -0.59
N GLU A 96 8.96 -21.62 -1.23
CA GLU A 96 7.50 -21.59 -1.13
C GLU A 96 7.06 -21.75 0.34
N SER A 97 7.58 -22.75 1.03
CA SER A 97 7.26 -22.99 2.45
C SER A 97 7.71 -21.83 3.36
N GLN A 98 8.76 -21.11 3.00
CA GLN A 98 9.32 -20.00 3.75
C GLN A 98 8.64 -18.64 3.45
N ALA A 99 7.90 -18.52 2.34
CA ALA A 99 7.24 -17.28 1.96
C ALA A 99 6.30 -16.75 3.06
N ALA A 100 5.58 -17.64 3.73
CA ALA A 100 4.71 -17.27 4.84
C ALA A 100 5.49 -16.75 6.06
N SER A 101 6.68 -17.27 6.33
CA SER A 101 7.44 -16.90 7.53
C SER A 101 8.03 -15.49 7.47
N VAL A 102 8.31 -14.94 6.29
CA VAL A 102 8.79 -13.55 6.14
C VAL A 102 7.69 -12.51 6.39
N THR A 103 6.44 -12.96 6.49
CA THR A 103 5.28 -12.09 6.74
C THR A 103 4.83 -12.09 8.21
N ILE A 104 5.59 -12.75 9.10
CA ILE A 104 5.31 -12.73 10.55
C ILE A 104 5.41 -11.27 11.03
N GLY A 105 4.40 -10.83 11.80
CA GLY A 105 4.34 -9.47 12.34
C GLY A 105 3.71 -8.42 11.40
N VAL A 106 3.45 -8.74 10.13
CA VAL A 106 2.81 -7.80 9.20
C VAL A 106 1.46 -7.33 9.74
N ALA A 107 0.62 -8.24 10.21
CA ALA A 107 -0.70 -7.88 10.75
C ALA A 107 -0.61 -6.90 11.93
N SER A 108 0.29 -7.15 12.89
CA SER A 108 0.48 -6.26 14.04
C SER A 108 1.02 -4.88 13.63
N ALA A 109 1.91 -4.83 12.64
CA ALA A 109 2.46 -3.56 12.14
C ALA A 109 1.41 -2.75 11.39
N VAL A 110 0.56 -3.40 10.57
CA VAL A 110 -0.56 -2.75 9.88
C VAL A 110 -1.62 -2.28 10.86
N ASP A 111 -1.91 -3.07 11.90
CA ASP A 111 -2.87 -2.68 12.94
C ASP A 111 -2.38 -1.43 13.71
N ALA A 112 -1.09 -1.34 14.04
CA ALA A 112 -0.50 -0.13 14.60
C ALA A 112 -0.62 1.07 13.64
N ALA A 113 -0.29 0.88 12.35
CA ALA A 113 -0.42 1.93 11.34
C ALA A 113 -1.89 2.38 11.15
N SER A 114 -2.86 1.46 11.30
CA SER A 114 -4.28 1.75 11.25
C SER A 114 -4.72 2.67 12.38
N ARG A 115 -4.29 2.39 13.61
CA ARG A 115 -4.58 3.27 14.77
C ARG A 115 -3.96 4.65 14.61
N ASP A 116 -2.73 4.73 14.16
CA ASP A 116 -2.06 6.01 13.93
C ASP A 116 -2.73 6.81 12.81
N LEU A 117 -3.19 6.15 11.75
CA LEU A 117 -3.93 6.79 10.66
C LEU A 117 -5.28 7.33 11.14
N ASP A 118 -5.98 6.57 11.97
CA ASP A 118 -7.24 6.96 12.58
C ASP A 118 -7.07 8.21 13.44
N SER A 119 -6.12 8.19 14.37
CA SER A 119 -5.81 9.33 15.24
C SER A 119 -5.37 10.55 14.45
N TRP A 120 -4.47 10.38 13.50
CA TRP A 120 -3.98 11.46 12.64
C TRP A 120 -5.11 12.11 11.83
N ASN A 121 -5.98 11.28 11.21
CA ASN A 121 -7.10 11.78 10.42
C ASN A 121 -8.13 12.51 11.30
N ALA A 122 -8.40 11.98 12.51
CA ALA A 122 -9.31 12.62 13.47
C ALA A 122 -8.81 14.01 13.87
N GLU A 123 -7.52 14.14 14.21
CA GLU A 123 -6.90 15.41 14.56
C GLU A 123 -6.91 16.40 13.39
N GLU A 124 -6.63 15.93 12.18
CA GLU A 124 -6.63 16.76 10.97
C GLU A 124 -8.03 17.32 10.69
N ILE A 125 -9.06 16.46 10.73
CA ILE A 125 -10.45 16.87 10.52
C ILE A 125 -10.91 17.83 11.62
N ALA A 126 -10.63 17.51 12.89
CA ALA A 126 -10.99 18.38 14.02
C ALA A 126 -10.39 19.79 13.87
N ARG A 127 -9.16 19.88 13.39
CA ARG A 127 -8.47 21.15 13.12
C ARG A 127 -9.13 21.92 11.97
N GLN A 128 -9.49 21.21 10.87
CA GLN A 128 -10.13 21.84 9.71
C GLN A 128 -11.52 22.40 10.02
N ILE A 129 -12.34 21.65 10.75
CA ILE A 129 -13.74 22.02 11.02
C ILE A 129 -13.95 22.65 12.41
N SER A 130 -12.89 22.80 13.20
CA SER A 130 -12.94 23.39 14.57
C SER A 130 -13.93 22.68 15.51
N ILE A 131 -14.05 21.36 15.40
CA ILE A 131 -14.90 20.49 16.24
C ILE A 131 -13.99 19.59 17.09
N PRO A 132 -14.36 19.26 18.35
CA PRO A 132 -13.58 18.32 19.15
C PRO A 132 -13.43 16.95 18.50
N VAL A 133 -12.23 16.34 18.58
CA VAL A 133 -11.87 15.05 17.98
C VAL A 133 -12.86 13.94 18.36
N ASP A 134 -13.27 13.91 19.63
CA ASP A 134 -14.17 12.88 20.17
C ASP A 134 -15.61 12.92 19.61
N SER A 135 -15.92 14.00 18.87
CA SER A 135 -17.27 14.17 18.29
C SER A 135 -17.45 13.50 16.94
N VAL A 136 -16.38 12.94 16.36
CA VAL A 136 -16.37 12.47 14.96
C VAL A 136 -15.67 11.11 14.88
N ALA A 137 -16.36 10.08 15.35
CA ALA A 137 -15.86 8.70 15.21
C ALA A 137 -15.94 8.23 13.75
N PRO A 138 -14.93 7.51 13.25
CA PRO A 138 -14.99 6.90 11.93
C PRO A 138 -15.90 5.67 11.97
N ASP A 139 -16.32 5.23 10.78
CA ASP A 139 -16.91 3.91 10.63
C ASP A 139 -15.82 2.83 10.90
N PRO A 140 -16.03 1.92 11.86
CA PRO A 140 -15.10 0.82 12.13
C PRO A 140 -14.83 -0.07 10.92
N GLU A 141 -15.76 -0.14 9.96
CA GLU A 141 -15.62 -0.93 8.74
C GLU A 141 -14.49 -0.39 7.85
N ALA A 142 -14.34 0.93 7.72
CA ALA A 142 -13.27 1.55 6.94
C ALA A 142 -11.87 1.15 7.44
N LEU A 143 -11.68 1.08 8.76
CA LEU A 143 -10.41 0.65 9.36
C LEU A 143 -10.18 -0.86 9.20
N ASN A 144 -11.24 -1.67 9.25
CA ASN A 144 -11.16 -3.11 9.01
C ASN A 144 -10.81 -3.42 7.56
N GLU A 145 -11.43 -2.73 6.60
CA GLU A 145 -11.12 -2.84 5.18
C GLU A 145 -9.65 -2.48 4.91
N PHE A 146 -9.18 -1.35 5.44
CA PHE A 146 -7.78 -0.96 5.33
C PHE A 146 -6.83 -2.03 5.87
N ARG A 147 -7.09 -2.54 7.09
CA ARG A 147 -6.25 -3.57 7.72
C ARG A 147 -6.18 -4.84 6.87
N ASN A 148 -7.33 -5.35 6.46
CA ASN A 148 -7.42 -6.60 5.70
C ASN A 148 -6.74 -6.46 4.33
N SER A 149 -7.02 -5.38 3.61
CA SER A 149 -6.42 -5.10 2.31
C SER A 149 -4.90 -4.91 2.40
N ALA A 150 -4.42 -4.07 3.31
CA ALA A 150 -3.00 -3.81 3.47
C ALA A 150 -2.23 -5.06 3.91
N VAL A 151 -2.76 -5.85 4.85
CA VAL A 151 -2.14 -7.11 5.26
C VAL A 151 -2.06 -8.09 4.10
N GLY A 152 -3.16 -8.27 3.35
CA GLY A 152 -3.18 -9.15 2.18
C GLY A 152 -2.14 -8.75 1.15
N LEU A 153 -2.18 -7.51 0.69
CA LEU A 153 -1.28 -7.00 -0.34
C LEU A 153 0.21 -7.03 0.07
N ILE A 154 0.54 -6.76 1.34
CA ILE A 154 1.94 -6.83 1.81
C ILE A 154 2.41 -8.29 1.88
N LYS A 155 1.55 -9.22 2.32
CA LYS A 155 1.88 -10.66 2.31
C LYS A 155 2.07 -11.18 0.88
N ASP A 156 1.28 -10.70 -0.06
CA ASP A 156 1.37 -11.09 -1.47
C ASP A 156 2.69 -10.68 -2.13
N ILE A 157 3.46 -9.74 -1.56
CA ILE A 157 4.78 -9.35 -2.09
C ILE A 157 5.70 -10.57 -2.16
N SER A 158 5.80 -11.37 -1.10
CA SER A 158 6.68 -12.55 -1.07
C SER A 158 6.16 -13.68 -1.98
N ALA A 159 4.84 -13.89 -2.03
CA ALA A 159 4.23 -14.87 -2.91
C ALA A 159 4.46 -14.52 -4.39
N GLU A 160 4.29 -13.26 -4.74
CA GLU A 160 4.55 -12.76 -6.09
C GLU A 160 6.03 -12.87 -6.47
N GLN A 161 6.95 -12.53 -5.56
CA GLN A 161 8.38 -12.73 -5.81
C GLN A 161 8.71 -14.21 -6.04
N HIS A 162 8.15 -15.13 -5.22
CA HIS A 162 8.33 -16.56 -5.42
C HIS A 162 7.87 -17.01 -6.81
N ARG A 163 6.66 -16.59 -7.22
CA ARG A 163 6.10 -16.92 -8.54
C ARG A 163 7.01 -16.42 -9.67
N ARG A 164 7.47 -15.18 -9.59
CA ARG A 164 8.34 -14.57 -10.62
C ARG A 164 9.71 -15.25 -10.69
N ILE A 165 10.30 -15.57 -9.53
CA ILE A 165 11.57 -16.32 -9.47
C ILE A 165 11.39 -17.71 -10.10
N LYS A 166 10.27 -18.37 -9.81
CA LYS A 166 9.96 -19.66 -10.43
C LYS A 166 9.85 -19.56 -11.95
N GLU A 167 9.11 -18.57 -12.45
CA GLU A 167 8.97 -18.31 -13.89
C GLU A 167 10.33 -18.06 -14.56
N LEU A 168 11.23 -17.29 -13.91
CA LEU A 168 12.58 -17.06 -14.41
C LEU A 168 13.43 -18.32 -14.48
N VAL A 169 13.32 -19.19 -13.48
CA VAL A 169 14.01 -20.47 -13.45
C VAL A 169 13.47 -21.40 -14.54
N ASP A 170 12.15 -21.51 -14.67
CA ASP A 170 11.49 -22.34 -15.70
C ASP A 170 11.85 -21.83 -17.12
N GLU A 171 11.86 -20.51 -17.33
CA GLU A 171 12.32 -19.89 -18.58
C GLU A 171 13.78 -20.23 -18.89
N ALA A 172 14.67 -20.11 -17.89
CA ALA A 172 16.08 -20.39 -18.06
C ALA A 172 16.32 -21.87 -18.47
N GLN A 173 15.60 -22.80 -17.86
CA GLN A 173 15.66 -24.22 -18.19
C GLN A 173 15.16 -24.50 -19.61
N THR A 174 14.07 -23.85 -20.03
CA THR A 174 13.43 -24.10 -21.34
C THR A 174 14.20 -23.48 -22.50
N THR A 175 14.75 -22.26 -22.30
CA THR A 175 15.41 -21.50 -23.37
C THR A 175 16.92 -21.71 -23.44
N GLY A 176 17.52 -22.40 -22.46
CA GLY A 176 18.98 -22.48 -22.34
C GLY A 176 19.61 -21.11 -21.99
N MET A 177 18.94 -20.30 -21.20
CA MET A 177 19.43 -18.99 -20.78
C MET A 177 20.79 -19.12 -20.08
N ARG A 178 21.72 -18.17 -20.37
CA ARG A 178 23.00 -18.14 -19.68
C ARG A 178 22.83 -17.90 -18.19
N VAL A 179 23.65 -18.58 -17.38
CA VAL A 179 23.54 -18.51 -15.91
C VAL A 179 23.79 -17.12 -15.36
N GLU A 180 24.70 -16.34 -15.98
CA GLU A 180 24.92 -14.95 -15.60
C GLU A 180 23.71 -14.06 -15.88
N THR A 181 22.98 -14.33 -16.97
CA THR A 181 21.74 -13.60 -17.29
C THR A 181 20.65 -13.92 -16.28
N LEU A 182 20.50 -15.19 -15.89
CA LEU A 182 19.57 -15.61 -14.84
C LEU A 182 19.91 -14.94 -13.51
N ALA A 183 21.17 -14.97 -13.09
CA ALA A 183 21.63 -14.34 -11.85
C ALA A 183 21.26 -12.86 -11.81
N LYS A 184 21.55 -12.12 -12.87
CA LYS A 184 21.21 -10.69 -12.97
C LYS A 184 19.71 -10.44 -12.90
N ARG A 185 18.91 -11.23 -13.61
CA ARG A 185 17.44 -11.09 -13.58
C ARG A 185 16.86 -11.40 -12.20
N LEU A 186 17.43 -12.36 -11.47
CA LEU A 186 17.04 -12.66 -10.09
C LEU A 186 17.36 -11.50 -9.13
N GLU A 187 18.51 -10.82 -9.31
CA GLU A 187 18.84 -9.61 -8.55
C GLU A 187 17.85 -8.46 -8.85
N ASP A 188 17.44 -8.29 -10.10
CA ASP A 188 16.47 -7.26 -10.51
C ASP A 188 15.09 -7.44 -9.86
N GLU A 189 14.70 -8.66 -9.49
CA GLU A 189 13.40 -8.96 -8.84
C GLU A 189 13.21 -8.23 -7.51
N LEU A 190 14.27 -7.98 -6.75
CA LEU A 190 14.17 -7.16 -5.54
C LEU A 190 13.72 -5.73 -5.85
N GLY A 191 14.27 -5.15 -6.92
CA GLY A 191 13.88 -3.80 -7.37
C GLY A 191 12.40 -3.73 -7.77
N ILE A 192 11.88 -4.76 -8.41
CA ILE A 192 10.46 -4.86 -8.79
C ILE A 192 9.58 -4.97 -7.55
N ALA A 193 9.93 -5.84 -6.61
CA ALA A 193 9.18 -6.01 -5.36
C ALA A 193 9.15 -4.74 -4.50
N LYS A 194 10.26 -4.01 -4.42
CA LYS A 194 10.31 -2.70 -3.74
C LYS A 194 9.42 -1.65 -4.40
N ARG A 195 9.39 -1.59 -5.73
CA ARG A 195 8.46 -0.68 -6.43
C ARG A 195 7.00 -1.02 -6.12
N ARG A 196 6.66 -2.31 -6.10
CA ARG A 196 5.32 -2.78 -5.70
C ARG A 196 4.98 -2.40 -4.25
N ALA A 197 5.90 -2.58 -3.31
CA ALA A 197 5.73 -2.16 -1.92
C ALA A 197 5.41 -0.67 -1.78
N ARG A 198 6.10 0.18 -2.54
CA ARG A 198 5.83 1.64 -2.56
C ARG A 198 4.44 1.97 -3.09
N LEU A 199 4.01 1.30 -4.16
CA LEU A 199 2.65 1.48 -4.69
C LEU A 199 1.59 1.06 -3.68
N ILE A 200 1.74 -0.12 -3.07
CA ILE A 200 0.82 -0.64 -2.04
C ILE A 200 0.74 0.32 -0.86
N GLY A 201 1.89 0.71 -0.27
CA GLY A 201 1.90 1.59 0.91
C GLY A 201 1.23 2.92 0.65
N ARG A 202 1.52 3.55 -0.49
CA ARG A 202 0.90 4.82 -0.89
C ARG A 202 -0.61 4.66 -1.16
N ASP A 203 -1.00 3.69 -1.98
CA ASP A 203 -2.38 3.50 -2.40
C ASP A 203 -3.28 3.17 -1.20
N GLN A 204 -2.87 2.26 -0.32
CA GLN A 204 -3.65 1.84 0.83
C GLN A 204 -3.85 2.98 1.84
N VAL A 205 -2.82 3.77 2.13
CA VAL A 205 -2.94 4.91 3.05
C VAL A 205 -3.82 6.00 2.46
N LEU A 206 -3.68 6.32 1.17
CA LEU A 206 -4.50 7.35 0.54
C LEU A 206 -5.97 6.96 0.47
N LYS A 207 -6.29 5.70 0.12
CA LYS A 207 -7.66 5.17 0.11
C LYS A 207 -8.30 5.22 1.50
N ALA A 208 -7.60 4.71 2.49
CA ALA A 208 -8.09 4.70 3.86
C ALA A 208 -8.30 6.13 4.38
N ASN A 209 -7.34 7.03 4.16
CA ASN A 209 -7.45 8.43 4.56
C ASN A 209 -8.65 9.13 3.90
N ALA A 210 -8.89 8.88 2.61
CA ALA A 210 -10.03 9.45 1.90
C ALA A 210 -11.35 8.92 2.48
N LYS A 211 -11.45 7.62 2.75
CA LYS A 211 -12.65 7.01 3.34
C LYS A 211 -12.91 7.53 4.77
N LEU A 212 -11.90 7.56 5.63
CA LEU A 212 -12.02 8.11 6.97
C LEU A 212 -12.43 9.59 6.95
N THR A 213 -11.89 10.38 6.01
CA THR A 213 -12.27 11.79 5.83
C THR A 213 -13.74 11.91 5.43
N GLN A 214 -14.19 11.11 4.46
CA GLN A 214 -15.59 11.07 4.05
C GLN A 214 -16.51 10.75 5.23
N ASP A 215 -16.24 9.67 5.96
CA ASP A 215 -17.09 9.20 7.05
C ASP A 215 -17.19 10.25 8.15
N ARG A 216 -16.08 10.86 8.55
CA ARG A 216 -16.05 11.91 9.56
C ARG A 216 -16.77 13.19 9.11
N MET A 217 -16.56 13.62 7.87
CA MET A 217 -17.24 14.78 7.32
C MET A 217 -18.75 14.57 7.23
N GLN A 218 -19.21 13.40 6.81
CA GLN A 218 -20.63 13.04 6.77
C GLN A 218 -21.22 12.98 8.18
N ALA A 219 -20.52 12.36 9.13
CA ALA A 219 -20.95 12.33 10.55
C ALA A 219 -21.03 13.73 11.17
N ALA A 220 -20.16 14.65 10.76
CA ALA A 220 -20.23 16.07 11.15
C ALA A 220 -21.33 16.86 10.41
N GLY A 221 -22.08 16.24 9.49
CA GLY A 221 -23.19 16.84 8.77
C GLY A 221 -22.84 17.54 7.45
N PHE A 222 -21.61 17.39 6.97
CA PHE A 222 -21.20 17.92 5.67
C PHE A 222 -21.70 17.01 4.54
N LYS A 223 -22.53 17.55 3.66
CA LYS A 223 -23.12 16.82 2.52
C LYS A 223 -22.30 16.95 1.24
N ARG A 224 -21.34 17.85 1.19
CA ARG A 224 -20.55 18.19 0.00
C ARG A 224 -19.07 18.26 0.34
N TYR A 225 -18.25 18.04 -0.66
CA TYR A 225 -16.81 18.19 -0.60
C TYR A 225 -16.27 18.91 -1.84
N ARG A 226 -15.11 19.55 -1.70
CA ARG A 226 -14.38 20.10 -2.83
C ARG A 226 -13.35 19.08 -3.32
N TRP A 227 -13.36 18.80 -4.60
CA TRP A 227 -12.33 17.97 -5.21
C TRP A 227 -10.98 18.70 -5.16
N SER A 228 -9.93 18.02 -4.72
CA SER A 228 -8.56 18.51 -4.72
C SER A 228 -7.67 17.51 -5.42
N SER A 229 -7.16 17.87 -6.57
CA SER A 229 -6.16 17.08 -7.27
C SER A 229 -4.75 17.47 -6.79
N GLY A 230 -3.78 16.56 -6.98
CA GLY A 230 -2.38 16.91 -6.77
C GLY A 230 -1.89 17.94 -7.79
N THR A 231 -0.87 18.69 -7.44
CA THR A 231 -0.21 19.65 -8.34
C THR A 231 0.84 19.01 -9.26
N ASP A 232 1.00 17.69 -9.19
CA ASP A 232 1.99 16.91 -9.96
C ASP A 232 1.60 16.85 -11.45
N ALA A 233 2.59 16.93 -12.34
CA ALA A 233 2.42 16.79 -13.78
C ALA A 233 1.81 15.43 -14.21
N ARG A 234 1.86 14.42 -13.33
CA ARG A 234 1.27 13.09 -13.52
C ARG A 234 -0.21 12.99 -13.21
N VAL A 235 -0.85 14.09 -12.78
CA VAL A 235 -2.30 14.11 -12.55
C VAL A 235 -3.02 13.89 -13.88
N ARG A 236 -3.93 12.91 -13.91
CA ARG A 236 -4.73 12.60 -15.10
C ARG A 236 -5.54 13.83 -15.53
N PRO A 237 -5.71 14.09 -16.84
CA PRO A 237 -6.45 15.27 -17.34
C PRO A 237 -7.80 15.44 -16.65
N MET A 238 -8.62 14.37 -16.56
CA MET A 238 -9.93 14.37 -15.90
C MET A 238 -9.84 14.86 -14.45
N HIS A 239 -8.87 14.38 -13.65
CA HIS A 239 -8.72 14.82 -12.25
C HIS A 239 -8.36 16.31 -12.15
N ARG A 240 -7.64 16.84 -13.15
CA ARG A 240 -7.30 18.25 -13.23
C ARG A 240 -8.51 19.11 -13.56
N GLU A 241 -9.41 18.62 -14.42
CA GLU A 241 -10.67 19.30 -14.74
C GLU A 241 -11.64 19.36 -13.56
N LEU A 242 -11.60 18.34 -12.67
CA LEU A 242 -12.42 18.31 -11.46
C LEU A 242 -11.86 19.18 -10.34
N ASP A 243 -10.61 19.62 -10.43
CA ASP A 243 -9.94 20.37 -9.36
C ASP A 243 -10.69 21.65 -8.98
N GLY A 244 -10.91 21.82 -7.67
CA GLY A 244 -11.67 22.96 -7.12
C GLY A 244 -13.18 22.86 -7.23
N GLN A 245 -13.73 21.88 -7.98
CA GLN A 245 -15.19 21.70 -8.11
C GLN A 245 -15.77 21.08 -6.82
N VAL A 246 -17.06 21.34 -6.58
CA VAL A 246 -17.79 20.89 -5.38
C VAL A 246 -18.78 19.80 -5.76
N PHE A 247 -18.70 18.65 -5.09
CA PHE A 247 -19.53 17.47 -5.33
C PHE A 247 -20.30 17.07 -4.07
N SER A 248 -21.42 16.37 -4.24
CA SER A 248 -22.11 15.69 -3.16
C SER A 248 -21.41 14.36 -2.84
N TRP A 249 -21.43 13.96 -1.56
CA TRP A 249 -21.00 12.61 -1.18
C TRP A 249 -21.89 11.51 -1.73
N ASP A 250 -23.19 11.84 -1.98
CA ASP A 250 -24.18 10.91 -2.54
C ASP A 250 -24.10 10.79 -4.06
N ASP A 251 -23.42 11.73 -4.74
CA ASP A 251 -23.23 11.76 -6.20
C ASP A 251 -21.78 12.20 -6.53
N PRO A 252 -20.81 11.33 -6.29
CA PRO A 252 -19.41 11.62 -6.61
C PRO A 252 -19.18 11.57 -8.13
N PRO A 253 -18.21 12.32 -8.68
CA PRO A 253 -17.88 12.26 -10.09
C PRO A 253 -17.34 10.88 -10.47
N VAL A 254 -17.76 10.38 -11.62
CA VAL A 254 -17.22 9.13 -12.17
C VAL A 254 -15.80 9.36 -12.66
N THR A 255 -14.83 8.82 -11.95
CA THR A 255 -13.39 8.99 -12.23
C THR A 255 -12.73 7.77 -12.84
N ASN A 256 -13.55 6.75 -13.18
CA ASN A 256 -13.00 5.52 -13.73
C ASN A 256 -12.80 5.65 -15.26
N PRO A 257 -11.62 5.39 -15.77
CA PRO A 257 -11.38 5.23 -17.19
C PRO A 257 -11.80 3.86 -17.64
#